data_13a1e5d68c05bd31b55f764cf4037c00
#
_entry.id   13a1e5d68c05bd31b55f764cf4037c00
#
_cell.length_a   1.000
_cell.length_b   1.000
_cell.length_c   1.000
_cell.angle_alpha   90.00
_cell.angle_beta   90.00
_cell.angle_gamma   90.00
#
_symmetry.space_group_name_H-M   'P 1'
#
loop_
_entity.id
_entity.type
_entity.pdbx_description
1 polymer ?
#
loop_
_entity_poly.entity_id
_entity_poly.type
_entity_poly.pdbx_seq_one_letter_code
_entity_poly.pdbx_strand_id
1 'polypeptide(L)'
;MEPNPRGGDFLPNNFVQLTLLAFEDVTGSNAVKAVLNLGGFTHLVGAFPPSNSEKAFPTRDFTRILSGFEDLYGPRGGRALCHRAGEQTFLAGLKVFGIDSGAIPSSLTAGLERVSWYLNSACSADTMLEKTRKGLIFSIGRCPVCSDRWSAAPVCHFFTGFLREAARWSEGGKPLFVTETGCIADGDDACKFEVSTRLSR
;
A
#
# COMPACT_ATOMS: atom_id res chain seq x y z
N MET A 1 -17.53 -14.28 13.50
CA MET A 1 -16.29 -13.53 13.80
C MET A 1 -16.51 -12.16 13.23
N GLU A 2 -16.57 -11.10 14.04
CA GLU A 2 -16.87 -9.75 13.54
C GLU A 2 -15.67 -9.18 12.77
N PRO A 3 -15.89 -8.42 11.68
CA PRO A 3 -14.81 -7.78 10.94
C PRO A 3 -14.06 -6.79 11.83
N ASN A 4 -12.75 -6.72 11.67
CA ASN A 4 -11.90 -5.81 12.44
C ASN A 4 -12.07 -4.35 11.94
N PRO A 5 -12.71 -3.44 12.70
CA PRO A 5 -13.10 -2.10 12.21
C PRO A 5 -11.96 -1.07 12.20
N ARG A 6 -10.69 -1.50 12.13
CA ARG A 6 -9.51 -0.63 12.27
C ARG A 6 -9.06 0.07 10.97
N GLY A 7 -9.88 0.14 9.92
CA GLY A 7 -9.61 0.94 8.72
C GLY A 7 -10.22 2.34 8.81
N GLY A 8 -9.61 3.36 8.22
CA GLY A 8 -10.32 4.60 7.91
C GLY A 8 -11.47 4.29 6.94
N ASP A 9 -12.63 4.95 7.08
CA ASP A 9 -13.82 4.57 6.32
C ASP A 9 -13.65 4.76 4.80
N PHE A 10 -12.88 5.79 4.39
CA PHE A 10 -12.70 6.16 2.99
C PHE A 10 -11.26 6.53 2.65
N LEU A 11 -10.84 6.18 1.44
CA LEU A 11 -9.58 6.55 0.82
C LEU A 11 -9.75 7.69 -0.19
N PRO A 12 -8.68 8.48 -0.45
CA PRO A 12 -8.70 9.46 -1.52
C PRO A 12 -8.87 8.82 -2.89
N ASN A 13 -9.69 9.42 -3.73
CA ASN A 13 -9.93 8.95 -5.09
C ASN A 13 -8.63 8.79 -5.90
N ASN A 14 -7.71 9.76 -5.83
CA ASN A 14 -6.44 9.74 -6.55
C ASN A 14 -5.52 8.58 -6.07
N PHE A 15 -5.54 8.21 -4.78
CA PHE A 15 -4.78 7.05 -4.30
C PHE A 15 -5.28 5.76 -4.94
N VAL A 16 -6.59 5.57 -4.95
CA VAL A 16 -7.22 4.38 -5.56
C VAL A 16 -7.04 4.37 -7.07
N GLN A 17 -7.21 5.52 -7.73
CA GLN A 17 -7.00 5.65 -9.18
C GLN A 17 -5.58 5.24 -9.57
N LEU A 18 -4.56 5.81 -8.92
CA LEU A 18 -3.16 5.49 -9.21
C LEU A 18 -2.83 4.03 -8.91
N THR A 19 -3.46 3.43 -7.90
CA THR A 19 -3.30 2.01 -7.61
C THR A 19 -3.89 1.15 -8.73
N LEU A 20 -5.09 1.46 -9.22
CA LEU A 20 -5.70 0.71 -10.33
C LEU A 20 -4.89 0.87 -11.62
N LEU A 21 -4.39 2.06 -11.94
CA LEU A 21 -3.48 2.32 -13.06
C LEU A 21 -2.17 1.53 -12.91
N ALA A 22 -1.59 1.47 -11.70
CA ALA A 22 -0.40 0.68 -11.43
C ALA A 22 -0.64 -0.83 -11.66
N PHE A 23 -1.83 -1.34 -11.30
CA PHE A 23 -2.21 -2.72 -11.63
C PHE A 23 -2.37 -2.92 -13.15
N GLU A 24 -2.94 -1.97 -13.88
CA GLU A 24 -3.01 -2.03 -15.35
C GLU A 24 -1.61 -2.08 -16.00
N ASP A 25 -0.68 -1.27 -15.51
CA ASP A 25 0.72 -1.28 -15.99
C ASP A 25 1.42 -2.62 -15.74
N VAL A 26 1.11 -3.27 -14.62
CA VAL A 26 1.76 -4.53 -14.21
C VAL A 26 1.11 -5.76 -14.84
N THR A 27 -0.22 -5.77 -14.99
CA THR A 27 -0.99 -6.98 -15.38
C THR A 27 -1.70 -6.84 -16.73
N GLY A 28 -1.82 -5.63 -17.25
CA GLY A 28 -2.64 -5.29 -18.40
C GLY A 28 -4.11 -5.02 -18.03
N SER A 29 -4.77 -4.21 -18.86
CA SER A 29 -6.15 -3.75 -18.60
C SER A 29 -7.18 -4.88 -18.51
N ASN A 30 -6.98 -5.99 -19.25
CA ASN A 30 -7.92 -7.12 -19.21
C ASN A 30 -7.93 -7.82 -17.85
N ALA A 31 -6.79 -7.91 -17.19
CA ALA A 31 -6.70 -8.50 -15.84
C ALA A 31 -7.42 -7.63 -14.81
N VAL A 32 -7.22 -6.30 -14.86
CA VAL A 32 -7.94 -5.36 -13.98
C VAL A 32 -9.44 -5.45 -14.19
N LYS A 33 -9.91 -5.46 -15.46
CA LYS A 33 -11.32 -5.65 -15.79
C LYS A 33 -11.88 -6.97 -15.22
N ALA A 34 -11.13 -8.06 -15.32
CA ALA A 34 -11.55 -9.35 -14.78
C ALA A 34 -11.71 -9.28 -13.25
N VAL A 35 -10.72 -8.72 -12.53
CA VAL A 35 -10.80 -8.56 -11.06
C VAL A 35 -11.97 -7.67 -10.66
N LEU A 36 -12.17 -6.53 -11.33
CA LEU A 36 -13.27 -5.62 -11.05
C LEU A 36 -14.64 -6.27 -11.29
N ASN A 37 -14.80 -7.02 -12.39
CA ASN A 37 -16.03 -7.73 -12.69
C ASN A 37 -16.33 -8.84 -11.67
N LEU A 38 -15.34 -9.67 -11.35
CA LEU A 38 -15.47 -10.75 -10.37
C LEU A 38 -15.76 -10.21 -8.96
N GLY A 39 -15.16 -9.09 -8.59
CA GLY A 39 -15.38 -8.41 -7.31
C GLY A 39 -16.71 -7.64 -7.20
N GLY A 40 -17.49 -7.52 -8.29
CA GLY A 40 -18.73 -6.74 -8.31
C GLY A 40 -18.52 -5.23 -8.50
N PHE A 41 -17.34 -4.80 -8.97
CA PHE A 41 -16.96 -3.40 -9.22
C PHE A 41 -17.10 -3.03 -10.71
N THR A 42 -18.13 -3.53 -11.39
CA THR A 42 -18.35 -3.31 -12.84
C THR A 42 -18.40 -1.83 -13.23
N HIS A 43 -18.87 -0.97 -12.32
CA HIS A 43 -18.94 0.48 -12.51
C HIS A 43 -17.56 1.15 -12.62
N LEU A 44 -16.50 0.49 -12.17
CA LEU A 44 -15.12 0.97 -12.30
C LEU A 44 -14.44 0.54 -13.60
N VAL A 45 -15.06 -0.35 -14.36
CA VAL A 45 -14.49 -0.82 -15.64
C VAL A 45 -14.52 0.29 -16.67
N GLY A 46 -13.34 0.83 -17.01
CA GLY A 46 -13.20 1.97 -17.92
C GLY A 46 -13.55 3.35 -17.29
N ALA A 47 -13.87 3.39 -16.00
CA ALA A 47 -14.22 4.62 -15.29
C ALA A 47 -13.66 4.58 -13.85
N PHE A 48 -12.33 4.63 -13.71
CA PHE A 48 -11.67 4.68 -12.40
C PHE A 48 -12.07 5.93 -11.62
N PRO A 49 -11.89 5.93 -10.29
CA PRO A 49 -12.15 7.11 -9.47
C PRO A 49 -11.45 8.36 -10.03
N PRO A 50 -11.99 9.57 -9.86
CA PRO A 50 -11.41 10.78 -10.41
C PRO A 50 -10.05 11.11 -9.76
N SER A 51 -9.20 11.85 -10.49
CA SER A 51 -7.88 12.28 -10.00
C SER A 51 -7.99 13.47 -9.04
N ASN A 52 -8.62 13.26 -7.89
CA ASN A 52 -8.73 14.26 -6.84
C ASN A 52 -8.46 13.65 -5.45
N SER A 53 -8.27 14.51 -4.44
CA SER A 53 -7.99 14.11 -3.06
C SER A 53 -9.24 13.89 -2.20
N GLU A 54 -10.43 13.86 -2.79
CA GLU A 54 -11.65 13.58 -2.07
C GLU A 54 -11.65 12.17 -1.49
N LYS A 55 -11.95 12.06 -0.20
CA LYS A 55 -12.06 10.77 0.52
C LYS A 55 -13.44 10.18 0.26
N ALA A 56 -13.63 9.54 -0.89
CA ALA A 56 -14.93 9.01 -1.32
C ALA A 56 -14.91 7.50 -1.60
N PHE A 57 -13.76 6.86 -1.69
CA PHE A 57 -13.66 5.43 -2.00
C PHE A 57 -13.65 4.58 -0.72
N PRO A 58 -14.63 3.66 -0.52
CA PRO A 58 -14.67 2.83 0.69
C PRO A 58 -13.42 1.97 0.85
N THR A 59 -12.79 2.02 2.01
CA THR A 59 -11.54 1.27 2.29
C THR A 59 -11.73 -0.23 2.13
N ARG A 60 -12.86 -0.80 2.57
CA ARG A 60 -13.15 -2.22 2.41
C ARG A 60 -13.23 -2.65 0.94
N ASP A 61 -13.72 -1.77 0.05
CA ASP A 61 -13.81 -2.07 -1.38
C ASP A 61 -12.42 -2.08 -2.01
N PHE A 62 -11.54 -1.18 -1.59
CA PHE A 62 -10.12 -1.20 -1.94
C PHE A 62 -9.45 -2.51 -1.50
N THR A 63 -9.65 -2.93 -0.25
CA THR A 63 -9.14 -4.22 0.26
C THR A 63 -9.64 -5.40 -0.58
N ARG A 64 -10.94 -5.42 -0.94
CA ARG A 64 -11.55 -6.48 -1.78
C ARG A 64 -10.95 -6.52 -3.19
N ILE A 65 -10.68 -5.37 -3.79
CA ILE A 65 -10.02 -5.30 -5.10
C ILE A 65 -8.62 -5.89 -5.02
N LEU A 66 -7.81 -5.52 -4.01
CA LEU A 66 -6.47 -6.09 -3.83
C LEU A 66 -6.50 -7.61 -3.61
N SER A 67 -7.44 -8.09 -2.79
CA SER A 67 -7.66 -9.54 -2.59
C SER A 67 -8.03 -10.25 -3.88
N GLY A 68 -8.83 -9.61 -4.74
CA GLY A 68 -9.21 -10.18 -6.04
C GLY A 68 -8.03 -10.46 -6.96
N PHE A 69 -6.96 -9.66 -6.90
CA PHE A 69 -5.72 -9.98 -7.63
C PHE A 69 -5.00 -11.19 -7.04
N GLU A 70 -5.00 -11.33 -5.71
CA GLU A 70 -4.42 -12.51 -5.06
C GLU A 70 -5.21 -13.78 -5.41
N ASP A 71 -6.53 -13.70 -5.42
CA ASP A 71 -7.42 -14.82 -5.76
C ASP A 71 -7.25 -15.25 -7.22
N LEU A 72 -7.15 -14.28 -8.14
CA LEU A 72 -7.01 -14.54 -9.57
C LEU A 72 -5.66 -15.18 -9.94
N TYR A 73 -4.57 -14.70 -9.32
CA TYR A 73 -3.20 -15.10 -9.67
C TYR A 73 -2.58 -16.10 -8.67
N GLY A 74 -3.33 -16.45 -7.64
CA GLY A 74 -2.89 -17.33 -6.56
C GLY A 74 -1.87 -16.66 -5.62
N PRO A 75 -1.53 -17.33 -4.49
CA PRO A 75 -0.79 -16.70 -3.40
C PRO A 75 0.60 -16.15 -3.79
N ARG A 76 1.33 -16.83 -4.70
CA ARG A 76 2.65 -16.37 -5.14
C ARG A 76 2.57 -15.28 -6.19
N GLY A 77 1.71 -15.47 -7.20
CA GLY A 77 1.51 -14.50 -8.27
C GLY A 77 0.90 -13.21 -7.75
N GLY A 78 -0.20 -13.29 -6.99
CA GLY A 78 -0.87 -12.14 -6.39
C GLY A 78 0.04 -11.34 -5.48
N ARG A 79 0.87 -12.00 -4.64
CA ARG A 79 1.88 -11.34 -3.81
C ARG A 79 2.85 -10.49 -4.66
N ALA A 80 3.42 -11.08 -5.71
CA ALA A 80 4.38 -10.39 -6.57
C ALA A 80 3.73 -9.20 -7.30
N LEU A 81 2.50 -9.37 -7.76
CA LEU A 81 1.73 -8.32 -8.44
C LEU A 81 1.37 -7.17 -7.48
N CYS A 82 0.84 -7.47 -6.30
CA CYS A 82 0.53 -6.45 -5.30
C CYS A 82 1.78 -5.67 -4.90
N HIS A 83 2.89 -6.36 -4.68
CA HIS A 83 4.17 -5.72 -4.37
C HIS A 83 4.59 -4.77 -5.50
N ARG A 84 4.56 -5.23 -6.76
CA ARG A 84 4.93 -4.41 -7.91
C ARG A 84 3.98 -3.24 -8.14
N ALA A 85 2.68 -3.44 -7.97
CA ALA A 85 1.69 -2.36 -8.04
C ALA A 85 1.91 -1.31 -6.95
N GLY A 86 2.29 -1.73 -5.74
CA GLY A 86 2.66 -0.81 -4.66
C GLY A 86 3.84 0.09 -5.03
N GLU A 87 4.90 -0.47 -5.62
CA GLU A 87 6.05 0.31 -6.13
C GLU A 87 5.63 1.34 -7.17
N GLN A 88 4.84 0.92 -8.17
CA GLN A 88 4.39 1.82 -9.23
C GLN A 88 3.44 2.90 -8.68
N THR A 89 2.57 2.56 -7.74
CA THR A 89 1.69 3.53 -7.07
C THR A 89 2.50 4.60 -6.34
N PHE A 90 3.57 4.23 -5.63
CA PHE A 90 4.45 5.21 -4.98
C PHE A 90 5.10 6.15 -6.00
N LEU A 91 5.69 5.61 -7.06
CA LEU A 91 6.37 6.40 -8.10
C LEU A 91 5.42 7.38 -8.79
N ALA A 92 4.25 6.91 -9.20
CA ALA A 92 3.23 7.75 -9.83
C ALA A 92 2.66 8.80 -8.85
N GLY A 93 2.58 8.43 -7.58
CA GLY A 93 1.99 9.24 -6.52
C GLY A 93 2.90 10.31 -5.93
N LEU A 94 4.21 10.25 -6.10
CA LEU A 94 5.18 11.14 -5.44
C LEU A 94 4.77 12.63 -5.45
N LYS A 95 4.43 13.16 -6.61
CA LYS A 95 3.99 14.56 -6.76
C LYS A 95 2.52 14.75 -6.41
N VAL A 96 1.66 13.83 -6.83
CA VAL A 96 0.20 13.87 -6.63
C VAL A 96 -0.14 13.82 -5.14
N PHE A 97 0.63 13.06 -4.36
CA PHE A 97 0.46 12.92 -2.91
C PHE A 97 1.17 14.02 -2.11
N GLY A 98 1.91 14.92 -2.76
CA GLY A 98 2.68 15.95 -2.08
C GLY A 98 3.86 15.43 -1.27
N ILE A 99 4.30 14.19 -1.52
CA ILE A 99 5.47 13.57 -0.86
C ILE A 99 6.77 14.19 -1.38
N ASP A 100 6.83 14.41 -2.69
CA ASP A 100 7.97 15.08 -3.33
C ASP A 100 7.79 16.59 -3.30
N SER A 101 8.63 17.27 -2.53
CA SER A 101 8.73 18.73 -2.45
C SER A 101 9.77 19.32 -3.41
N GLY A 102 10.29 18.54 -4.37
CA GLY A 102 11.35 18.94 -5.28
C GLY A 102 12.77 18.79 -4.72
N ALA A 103 12.92 18.35 -3.47
CA ALA A 103 14.20 18.06 -2.84
C ALA A 103 14.26 16.61 -2.37
N ILE A 104 15.35 15.92 -2.69
CA ILE A 104 15.63 14.58 -2.17
C ILE A 104 15.66 14.64 -0.63
N PRO A 105 15.03 13.69 0.07
CA PRO A 105 15.09 13.65 1.53
C PRO A 105 16.53 13.58 2.05
N SER A 106 16.81 14.20 3.19
CA SER A 106 18.13 14.20 3.80
C SER A 106 18.53 12.84 4.41
N SER A 107 17.57 11.94 4.59
CA SER A 107 17.77 10.61 5.17
C SER A 107 16.55 9.71 4.92
N LEU A 108 16.74 8.40 5.13
CA LEU A 108 15.65 7.42 5.11
C LEU A 108 14.50 7.82 6.06
N THR A 109 14.82 8.25 7.27
CA THR A 109 13.82 8.70 8.25
C THR A 109 13.01 9.87 7.68
N ALA A 110 13.68 10.92 7.18
CA ALA A 110 13.00 12.11 6.64
C ALA A 110 12.09 11.78 5.46
N GLY A 111 12.49 10.84 4.60
CA GLY A 111 11.66 10.40 3.49
C GLY A 111 10.43 9.61 3.95
N LEU A 112 10.62 8.67 4.88
CA LEU A 112 9.50 7.88 5.42
C LEU A 112 8.58 8.71 6.32
N GLU A 113 9.07 9.78 6.96
CA GLU A 113 8.23 10.76 7.67
C GLU A 113 7.27 11.49 6.71
N ARG A 114 7.71 11.86 5.49
CA ARG A 114 6.83 12.44 4.48
C ARG A 114 5.74 11.45 4.04
N VAL A 115 6.10 10.19 3.87
CA VAL A 115 5.14 9.11 3.58
C VAL A 115 4.15 8.94 4.72
N SER A 116 4.63 8.91 5.96
CA SER A 116 3.82 8.84 7.17
C SER A 116 2.82 10.00 7.24
N TRP A 117 3.29 11.23 6.99
CA TRP A 117 2.44 12.41 6.95
C TRP A 117 1.31 12.27 5.91
N TYR A 118 1.63 11.83 4.70
CA TYR A 118 0.62 11.60 3.66
C TYR A 118 -0.39 10.53 4.08
N LEU A 119 0.07 9.36 4.51
CA LEU A 119 -0.82 8.27 4.90
C LEU A 119 -1.73 8.63 6.08
N ASN A 120 -1.23 9.42 7.03
CA ASN A 120 -2.03 9.90 8.16
C ASN A 120 -3.06 10.94 7.73
N SER A 121 -2.64 11.95 6.96
CA SER A 121 -3.53 13.06 6.55
C SER A 121 -4.57 12.62 5.53
N ALA A 122 -4.16 11.86 4.51
CA ALA A 122 -5.00 11.46 3.41
C ALA A 122 -5.77 10.15 3.68
N CYS A 123 -5.10 9.11 4.18
CA CYS A 123 -5.67 7.78 4.34
C CYS A 123 -6.10 7.45 5.78
N SER A 124 -5.87 8.36 6.74
CA SER A 124 -6.16 8.15 8.17
C SER A 124 -5.53 6.85 8.73
N ALA A 125 -4.30 6.54 8.28
CA ALA A 125 -3.70 5.23 8.46
C ALA A 125 -3.10 4.98 9.86
N ASP A 126 -2.93 6.02 10.67
CA ASP A 126 -2.33 5.95 12.01
C ASP A 126 -0.94 5.30 11.96
N THR A 127 -0.02 5.99 11.28
CA THR A 127 1.34 5.49 11.08
C THR A 127 2.32 5.98 12.14
N MET A 128 3.30 5.13 12.46
CA MET A 128 4.39 5.43 13.39
C MET A 128 5.73 4.94 12.83
N LEU A 129 6.81 5.70 13.07
CA LEU A 129 8.17 5.29 12.76
C LEU A 129 8.98 5.08 14.03
N GLU A 130 9.67 3.96 14.10
CA GLU A 130 10.56 3.62 15.21
C GLU A 130 11.97 3.29 14.69
N LYS A 131 13.01 3.89 15.29
CA LYS A 131 14.40 3.55 14.99
C LYS A 131 14.82 2.32 15.77
N THR A 132 15.44 1.38 15.08
CA THR A 132 16.00 0.16 15.66
C THR A 132 17.49 0.05 15.40
N ARG A 133 18.15 -0.93 16.03
CA ARG A 133 19.57 -1.21 15.75
C ARG A 133 19.83 -1.71 14.30
N LYS A 134 18.80 -2.21 13.62
CA LYS A 134 18.92 -2.80 12.27
C LYS A 134 18.42 -1.88 11.16
N GLY A 135 17.69 -0.81 11.48
CA GLY A 135 17.08 0.09 10.53
C GLY A 135 15.88 0.83 11.13
N LEU A 136 14.76 0.82 10.44
CA LEU A 136 13.51 1.45 10.87
C LEU A 136 12.38 0.43 10.88
N ILE A 137 11.42 0.59 11.79
CA ILE A 137 10.11 -0.07 11.71
C ILE A 137 9.09 1.01 11.34
N PHE A 138 8.36 0.77 10.25
CA PHE A 138 7.20 1.56 9.84
C PHE A 138 5.94 0.79 10.23
N SER A 139 5.12 1.34 11.12
CA SER A 139 3.89 0.72 11.59
C SER A 139 2.66 1.43 11.02
N ILE A 140 1.59 0.67 10.73
CA ILE A 140 0.31 1.17 10.24
C ILE A 140 -0.79 0.59 11.14
N GLY A 141 -1.38 1.41 12.01
CA GLY A 141 -2.41 1.01 12.96
C GLY A 141 -3.80 0.84 12.33
N ARG A 142 -4.07 1.54 11.22
CA ARG A 142 -5.28 1.42 10.40
C ARG A 142 -4.90 1.16 8.95
N CYS A 143 -4.63 -0.09 8.64
CA CYS A 143 -4.10 -0.49 7.34
C CYS A 143 -5.22 -0.68 6.31
N PRO A 144 -5.26 0.12 5.22
CA PRO A 144 -6.31 0.00 4.21
C PRO A 144 -6.15 -1.21 3.29
N VAL A 145 -5.03 -1.93 3.36
CA VAL A 145 -4.77 -3.12 2.53
C VAL A 145 -5.36 -4.38 3.14
N CYS A 146 -5.40 -4.47 4.46
CA CYS A 146 -5.89 -5.66 5.17
C CYS A 146 -7.04 -5.37 6.14
N SER A 147 -7.68 -4.20 6.04
CA SER A 147 -8.93 -3.90 6.74
C SER A 147 -9.96 -4.99 6.41
N ASP A 148 -10.69 -5.49 7.35
CA ASP A 148 -11.71 -6.54 7.14
C ASP A 148 -11.19 -7.87 6.54
N ARG A 149 -9.88 -8.14 6.59
CA ARG A 149 -9.30 -9.43 6.17
C ARG A 149 -8.89 -10.27 7.38
N TRP A 150 -8.94 -11.58 7.18
CA TRP A 150 -8.32 -12.58 8.05
C TRP A 150 -7.33 -13.41 7.25
N SER A 151 -6.15 -13.64 7.81
CA SER A 151 -5.09 -14.44 7.20
C SER A 151 -4.28 -15.12 8.29
N ALA A 152 -3.70 -16.27 8.00
CA ALA A 152 -2.74 -16.97 8.87
C ALA A 152 -1.29 -16.50 8.64
N ALA A 153 -1.09 -15.43 7.88
CA ALA A 153 0.21 -14.86 7.57
C ALA A 153 0.06 -13.40 7.10
N PRO A 154 1.10 -12.57 7.17
CA PRO A 154 1.11 -11.21 6.65
C PRO A 154 0.70 -11.12 5.17
N VAL A 155 -0.16 -10.15 4.82
CA VAL A 155 -0.77 -10.00 3.49
C VAL A 155 -0.67 -8.59 2.90
N CYS A 156 0.02 -7.66 3.56
CA CYS A 156 0.11 -6.27 3.09
C CYS A 156 1.22 -6.07 2.04
N HIS A 157 1.28 -7.00 1.07
CA HIS A 157 2.29 -7.01 0.02
C HIS A 157 2.33 -5.73 -0.81
N PHE A 158 1.20 -5.08 -1.00
CA PHE A 158 1.11 -3.77 -1.64
C PHE A 158 1.94 -2.72 -0.87
N PHE A 159 1.77 -2.61 0.45
CA PHE A 159 2.57 -1.68 1.26
C PHE A 159 4.03 -2.10 1.39
N THR A 160 4.34 -3.39 1.35
CA THR A 160 5.74 -3.84 1.27
C THR A 160 6.42 -3.26 0.03
N GLY A 161 5.76 -3.30 -1.13
CA GLY A 161 6.26 -2.68 -2.37
C GLY A 161 6.31 -1.15 -2.30
N PHE A 162 5.23 -0.53 -1.86
CA PHE A 162 5.12 0.92 -1.72
C PHE A 162 6.23 1.49 -0.82
N LEU A 163 6.44 0.90 0.35
CA LEU A 163 7.47 1.33 1.30
C LEU A 163 8.89 1.01 0.83
N ARG A 164 9.08 -0.09 0.06
CA ARG A 164 10.39 -0.40 -0.53
C ARG A 164 10.81 0.70 -1.51
N GLU A 165 9.89 1.13 -2.35
CA GLU A 165 10.19 2.19 -3.32
C GLU A 165 10.33 3.55 -2.63
N ALA A 166 9.54 3.82 -1.58
CA ALA A 166 9.69 5.00 -0.75
C ALA A 166 11.06 5.06 -0.06
N ALA A 167 11.52 3.94 0.48
CA ALA A 167 12.83 3.83 1.10
C ALA A 167 13.96 4.03 0.07
N ARG A 168 13.84 3.43 -1.12
CA ARG A 168 14.79 3.61 -2.23
C ARG A 168 14.88 5.07 -2.67
N TRP A 169 13.74 5.74 -2.84
CA TRP A 169 13.67 7.16 -3.15
C TRP A 169 14.33 8.02 -2.06
N SER A 170 14.09 7.70 -0.79
CA SER A 170 14.66 8.44 0.36
C SER A 170 16.18 8.34 0.46
N GLU A 171 16.78 7.28 -0.07
CA GLU A 171 18.23 7.00 -0.06
C GLU A 171 18.90 7.24 -1.42
N GLY A 172 18.28 8.04 -2.28
CA GLY A 172 18.87 8.43 -3.58
C GLY A 172 19.02 7.24 -4.54
N GLY A 173 18.12 6.28 -4.49
CA GLY A 173 18.09 5.12 -5.39
C GLY A 173 18.80 3.87 -4.86
N LYS A 174 19.39 3.90 -3.67
CA LYS A 174 20.03 2.72 -3.07
C LYS A 174 18.98 1.65 -2.74
N PRO A 175 19.24 0.38 -3.03
CA PRO A 175 18.32 -0.71 -2.73
C PRO A 175 18.23 -0.93 -1.20
N LEU A 176 16.99 -1.04 -0.73
CA LEU A 176 16.67 -1.38 0.65
C LEU A 176 15.70 -2.55 0.68
N PHE A 177 15.72 -3.31 1.76
CA PHE A 177 14.80 -4.41 2.00
C PHE A 177 13.67 -3.94 2.91
N VAL A 178 12.45 -4.31 2.55
CA VAL A 178 11.27 -4.11 3.37
C VAL A 178 10.61 -5.46 3.58
N THR A 179 10.41 -5.82 4.83
CA THR A 179 9.77 -7.09 5.22
C THR A 179 8.62 -6.80 6.14
N GLU A 180 7.43 -7.29 5.83
CA GLU A 180 6.29 -7.27 6.75
C GLU A 180 6.53 -8.27 7.87
N THR A 181 6.58 -7.79 9.11
CA THR A 181 6.88 -8.57 10.31
C THR A 181 5.70 -8.68 11.28
N GLY A 182 4.62 -7.96 11.01
CA GLY A 182 3.36 -8.04 11.72
C GLY A 182 2.22 -7.58 10.81
N CYS A 183 1.03 -8.15 10.98
CA CYS A 183 -0.13 -7.83 10.15
C CYS A 183 -1.44 -7.88 10.95
N ILE A 184 -2.27 -6.84 10.83
CA ILE A 184 -3.60 -6.79 11.46
C ILE A 184 -4.47 -7.98 11.04
N ALA A 185 -4.37 -8.43 9.78
CA ALA A 185 -5.10 -9.58 9.28
C ALA A 185 -4.69 -10.91 9.94
N ASP A 186 -3.47 -10.99 10.49
CA ASP A 186 -2.93 -12.15 11.23
C ASP A 186 -3.15 -12.03 12.75
N GLY A 187 -3.80 -10.96 13.20
CA GLY A 187 -4.13 -10.75 14.61
C GLY A 187 -3.22 -9.78 15.35
N ASP A 188 -2.24 -9.18 14.72
CA ASP A 188 -1.38 -8.15 15.33
C ASP A 188 -2.14 -6.83 15.54
N ASP A 189 -1.61 -5.98 16.43
CA ASP A 189 -2.17 -4.65 16.71
C ASP A 189 -1.96 -3.64 15.57
N ALA A 190 -0.92 -3.84 14.74
CA ALA A 190 -0.57 -3.00 13.60
C ALA A 190 0.14 -3.82 12.52
N CYS A 191 0.04 -3.37 11.26
CA CYS A 191 0.91 -3.85 10.20
C CYS A 191 2.29 -3.22 10.37
N LYS A 192 3.33 -4.05 10.56
CA LYS A 192 4.71 -3.62 10.83
C LYS A 192 5.63 -4.01 9.69
N PHE A 193 6.42 -3.05 9.23
CA PHE A 193 7.35 -3.21 8.12
C PHE A 193 8.77 -2.85 8.60
N GLU A 194 9.65 -3.83 8.65
CA GLU A 194 11.08 -3.62 8.91
C GLU A 194 11.75 -3.12 7.63
N VAL A 195 12.37 -1.93 7.69
CA VAL A 195 13.14 -1.32 6.59
C VAL A 195 14.61 -1.35 6.95
N SER A 196 15.42 -2.08 6.18
CA SER A 196 16.83 -2.31 6.50
C SER A 196 17.71 -2.38 5.25
N THR A 197 19.02 -2.19 5.45
CA THR A 197 20.05 -2.39 4.40
C THR A 197 20.44 -3.85 4.20
N ARG A 198 19.96 -4.76 5.05
CA ARG A 198 20.25 -6.21 5.01
C ARG A 198 18.95 -6.99 5.09
N LEU A 199 18.89 -8.11 4.37
CA LEU A 199 17.80 -9.09 4.54
C LEU A 199 17.82 -9.61 5.99
N SER A 200 16.68 -9.52 6.68
CA SER A 200 16.47 -10.24 7.93
C SER A 200 16.52 -11.75 7.64
N ARG A 201 17.42 -12.46 8.32
CA ARG A 201 17.51 -13.93 8.24
C ARG A 201 16.45 -14.56 9.11
#